data_cbe3fe56a0a9eb907d505d69077606cb
#
_entry.id   cbe3fe56a0a9eb907d505d69077606cb
#
_cell.length_a   1.000
_cell.length_b   1.000
_cell.length_c   1.000
_cell.angle_alpha   90.00
_cell.angle_beta   90.00
_cell.angle_gamma   90.00
#
_symmetry.space_group_name_H-M   'P 1'
#
loop_
_entity.id
_entity.type
_entity.pdbx_description
1 polymer ?
#
loop_
_entity_poly.entity_id
_entity_poly.type
_entity_poly.pdbx_seq_one_letter_code
_entity_poly.pdbx_strand_id
1 'polypeptide(L)'
;MDQKASAKVLVLDFGAQYGQLIARRVRDLNVYSEIVPCDISADEIREMNASALILSGGPASVYAEDAPSIDPAIFDLGLPVLGFCYGHQITAVTLGGKVGHSEVGEYGRATITRTAGAKLFNSTPMEQTVWMSHRDAVSEVPEGFTVTASTDVCPVAAMECVERKIFTTQFHPEVNHTEQGSLILRNFLYRVCKAAGDWTMADYRQTAIRAIREKVGSGRALLALSG
;
A
#
# COMPACT_ATOMS: atom_id res chain seq x y z
N MET A 1 -1.07 32.77 0.40
CA MET A 1 -0.68 31.57 1.16
C MET A 1 -1.16 30.38 0.36
N ASP A 2 -0.26 29.73 -0.36
CA ASP A 2 -0.59 28.54 -1.14
C ASP A 2 -1.05 27.45 -0.16
N GLN A 3 -2.32 27.10 -0.24
CA GLN A 3 -2.87 25.96 0.49
C GLN A 3 -2.17 24.72 -0.08
N LYS A 4 -1.20 24.20 0.65
CA LYS A 4 -0.51 22.98 0.28
C LYS A 4 -1.59 21.90 0.14
N ALA A 5 -1.75 21.35 -1.06
CA ALA A 5 -2.77 20.34 -1.30
C ALA A 5 -2.57 19.19 -0.30
N SER A 6 -3.67 18.73 0.31
CA SER A 6 -3.64 17.57 1.22
C SER A 6 -3.04 16.37 0.52
N ALA A 7 -2.23 15.60 1.24
CA ALA A 7 -1.59 14.40 0.68
C ALA A 7 -2.65 13.43 0.14
N LYS A 8 -2.48 12.99 -1.13
CA LYS A 8 -3.33 11.99 -1.79
C LYS A 8 -2.55 10.69 -1.97
N VAL A 9 -3.07 9.60 -1.41
CA VAL A 9 -2.52 8.25 -1.57
C VAL A 9 -3.37 7.48 -2.58
N LEU A 10 -2.75 6.94 -3.61
CA LEU A 10 -3.42 6.02 -4.52
C LEU A 10 -3.16 4.59 -4.07
N VAL A 11 -4.24 3.81 -3.98
CA VAL A 11 -4.19 2.38 -3.67
C VAL A 11 -4.43 1.63 -4.97
N LEU A 12 -3.39 1.00 -5.51
CA LEU A 12 -3.45 0.18 -6.71
C LEU A 12 -4.03 -1.19 -6.33
N ASP A 13 -5.14 -1.56 -6.95
CA ASP A 13 -5.90 -2.77 -6.60
C ASP A 13 -5.51 -3.95 -7.50
N PHE A 14 -4.83 -4.93 -6.92
CA PHE A 14 -4.45 -6.19 -7.58
C PHE A 14 -5.50 -7.31 -7.36
N GLY A 15 -6.75 -6.96 -7.10
CA GLY A 15 -7.84 -7.91 -6.86
C GLY A 15 -7.94 -8.39 -5.41
N ALA A 16 -7.40 -7.64 -4.47
CA ALA A 16 -7.46 -7.97 -3.06
C ALA A 16 -8.87 -7.85 -2.48
N GLN A 17 -9.27 -8.80 -1.63
CA GLN A 17 -10.46 -8.65 -0.80
C GLN A 17 -10.38 -7.40 0.11
N TYR A 18 -9.18 -6.89 0.35
CA TYR A 18 -8.89 -5.84 1.33
C TYR A 18 -8.50 -4.48 0.73
N GLY A 19 -8.61 -4.27 -0.60
CA GLY A 19 -8.31 -2.98 -1.22
C GLY A 19 -9.09 -1.82 -0.58
N GLN A 20 -10.38 -2.01 -0.35
CA GLN A 20 -11.24 -1.04 0.36
C GLN A 20 -10.81 -0.82 1.81
N LEU A 21 -10.32 -1.87 2.48
CA LEU A 21 -9.85 -1.79 3.86
C LEU A 21 -8.56 -0.96 3.94
N ILE A 22 -7.63 -1.13 2.99
CA ILE A 22 -6.41 -0.31 2.91
C ILE A 22 -6.77 1.17 2.80
N ALA A 23 -7.62 1.52 1.83
CA ALA A 23 -8.06 2.90 1.64
C ALA A 23 -8.74 3.47 2.89
N ARG A 24 -9.57 2.67 3.57
CA ARG A 24 -10.20 3.06 4.83
C ARG A 24 -9.17 3.31 5.93
N ARG A 25 -8.17 2.43 6.11
CA ARG A 25 -7.12 2.60 7.12
C ARG A 25 -6.30 3.88 6.90
N VAL A 26 -6.01 4.23 5.65
CA VAL A 26 -5.34 5.49 5.31
C VAL A 26 -6.21 6.68 5.72
N ARG A 27 -7.51 6.63 5.45
CA ARG A 27 -8.47 7.68 5.84
C ARG A 27 -8.68 7.77 7.35
N ASP A 28 -8.68 6.65 8.06
CA ASP A 28 -8.72 6.59 9.53
C ASP A 28 -7.49 7.29 10.16
N LEU A 29 -6.40 7.40 9.39
CA LEU A 29 -5.19 8.15 9.73
C LEU A 29 -5.18 9.57 9.13
N ASN A 30 -6.33 10.15 8.84
CA ASN A 30 -6.51 11.53 8.36
C ASN A 30 -5.72 11.86 7.07
N VAL A 31 -5.55 10.90 6.19
CA VAL A 31 -4.94 11.08 4.86
C VAL A 31 -5.92 10.63 3.78
N TYR A 32 -6.09 11.46 2.74
CA TYR A 32 -6.97 11.09 1.64
C TYR A 32 -6.41 9.92 0.84
N SER A 33 -7.28 9.00 0.46
CA SER A 33 -6.91 7.86 -0.39
C SER A 33 -7.98 7.59 -1.44
N GLU A 34 -7.54 7.07 -2.58
CA GLU A 34 -8.37 6.70 -3.72
C GLU A 34 -7.90 5.35 -4.25
N ILE A 35 -8.85 4.47 -4.63
CA ILE A 35 -8.52 3.17 -5.22
C ILE A 35 -8.51 3.34 -6.73
N VAL A 36 -7.48 2.81 -7.35
CA VAL A 36 -7.28 2.84 -8.81
C VAL A 36 -6.93 1.44 -9.31
N PRO A 37 -7.16 1.14 -10.60
CA PRO A 37 -6.73 -0.13 -11.20
C PRO A 37 -5.21 -0.32 -11.07
N CYS A 38 -4.75 -1.56 -10.98
CA CYS A 38 -3.32 -1.87 -10.83
C CYS A 38 -2.49 -1.54 -12.09
N ASP A 39 -3.13 -1.52 -13.25
CA ASP A 39 -2.54 -1.22 -14.56
C ASP A 39 -2.53 0.27 -14.92
N ILE A 40 -2.86 1.15 -13.96
CA ILE A 40 -2.77 2.60 -14.14
C ILE A 40 -1.34 3.01 -14.53
N SER A 41 -1.21 3.85 -15.54
CA SER A 41 0.09 4.32 -16.03
C SER A 41 0.73 5.36 -15.10
N ALA A 42 2.05 5.48 -15.19
CA ALA A 42 2.79 6.50 -14.45
C ALA A 42 2.34 7.93 -14.81
N ASP A 43 1.93 8.17 -16.07
CA ASP A 43 1.45 9.48 -16.50
C ASP A 43 0.09 9.83 -15.88
N GLU A 44 -0.85 8.89 -15.85
CA GLU A 44 -2.13 9.08 -15.15
C GLU A 44 -1.94 9.35 -13.65
N ILE A 45 -0.98 8.66 -13.00
CA ILE A 45 -0.63 8.92 -11.59
C ILE A 45 -0.11 10.35 -11.40
N ARG A 46 0.71 10.87 -12.33
CA ARG A 46 1.18 12.27 -12.31
C ARG A 46 0.02 13.25 -12.45
N GLU A 47 -0.89 13.01 -13.39
CA GLU A 47 -2.08 13.86 -13.61
C GLU A 47 -2.99 13.89 -12.37
N MET A 48 -3.09 12.77 -11.64
CA MET A 48 -3.85 12.68 -10.40
C MET A 48 -3.18 13.41 -9.21
N ASN A 49 -1.95 13.92 -9.37
CA ASN A 49 -1.17 14.58 -8.32
C ASN A 49 -1.03 13.73 -7.04
N ALA A 50 -0.72 12.46 -7.22
CA ALA A 50 -0.49 11.54 -6.11
C ALA A 50 0.72 11.97 -5.26
N SER A 51 0.62 11.77 -3.95
CA SER A 51 1.70 12.00 -2.98
C SER A 51 2.41 10.71 -2.56
N ALA A 52 1.75 9.57 -2.72
CA ALA A 52 2.28 8.24 -2.42
C ALA A 52 1.42 7.15 -3.07
N LEU A 53 1.98 5.95 -3.20
CA LEU A 53 1.31 4.77 -3.72
C LEU A 53 1.26 3.67 -2.67
N ILE A 54 0.14 2.92 -2.63
CA ILE A 54 0.06 1.66 -1.90
C ILE A 54 -0.34 0.58 -2.91
N LEU A 55 0.46 -0.48 -3.00
CA LEU A 55 0.20 -1.65 -3.82
C LEU A 55 -0.49 -2.69 -2.95
N SER A 56 -1.73 -3.05 -3.26
CA SER A 56 -2.50 -4.00 -2.47
C SER A 56 -1.97 -5.43 -2.56
N GLY A 57 -2.50 -6.32 -1.77
CA GLY A 57 -2.38 -7.76 -1.99
C GLY A 57 -3.14 -8.21 -3.24
N GLY A 58 -3.11 -9.50 -3.52
CA GLY A 58 -3.84 -10.12 -4.61
C GLY A 58 -3.81 -11.65 -4.48
N PRO A 59 -4.76 -12.36 -5.09
CA PRO A 59 -4.85 -13.81 -4.98
C PRO A 59 -3.92 -14.57 -5.96
N ALA A 60 -3.39 -13.87 -6.98
CA ALA A 60 -2.60 -14.46 -8.05
C ALA A 60 -1.14 -14.72 -7.62
N SER A 61 -0.46 -15.65 -8.29
CA SER A 61 1.00 -15.70 -8.32
C SER A 61 1.53 -14.69 -9.33
N VAL A 62 2.64 -14.03 -9.03
CA VAL A 62 3.28 -13.07 -9.97
C VAL A 62 3.79 -13.72 -11.25
N TYR A 63 3.83 -15.05 -11.31
CA TYR A 63 4.23 -15.82 -12.49
C TYR A 63 3.06 -16.47 -13.23
N ALA A 64 1.83 -16.25 -12.81
CA ALA A 64 0.65 -16.73 -13.55
C ALA A 64 0.55 -16.01 -14.91
N GLU A 65 0.02 -16.71 -15.91
CA GLU A 65 -0.10 -16.18 -17.28
C GLU A 65 -0.98 -14.92 -17.35
N ASP A 66 -2.00 -14.87 -16.49
CA ASP A 66 -2.94 -13.75 -16.34
C ASP A 66 -2.66 -12.91 -15.06
N ALA A 67 -1.44 -12.94 -14.56
CA ALA A 67 -1.06 -12.19 -13.37
C ALA A 67 -1.30 -10.68 -13.57
N PRO A 68 -1.92 -9.98 -12.61
CA PRO A 68 -2.02 -8.52 -12.66
C PRO A 68 -0.64 -7.89 -12.79
N SER A 69 -0.49 -7.04 -13.81
CA SER A 69 0.76 -6.34 -14.08
C SER A 69 0.75 -4.91 -13.56
N ILE A 70 1.90 -4.27 -13.54
CA ILE A 70 2.09 -2.89 -13.10
C ILE A 70 2.95 -2.17 -14.14
N ASP A 71 2.72 -0.88 -14.36
CA ASP A 71 3.64 -0.05 -15.13
C ASP A 71 4.95 0.14 -14.34
N PRO A 72 6.10 -0.40 -14.81
CA PRO A 72 7.36 -0.27 -14.08
C PRO A 72 7.78 1.19 -13.83
N ALA A 73 7.36 2.11 -14.69
CA ALA A 73 7.69 3.54 -14.59
C ALA A 73 7.14 4.21 -13.33
N ILE A 74 6.17 3.60 -12.63
CA ILE A 74 5.66 4.14 -11.36
C ILE A 74 6.74 4.21 -10.28
N PHE A 75 7.73 3.30 -10.32
CA PHE A 75 8.84 3.29 -9.36
C PHE A 75 9.86 4.40 -9.61
N ASP A 76 9.80 5.06 -10.78
CA ASP A 76 10.68 6.17 -11.15
C ASP A 76 10.01 7.55 -10.95
N LEU A 77 8.77 7.57 -10.45
CA LEU A 77 8.05 8.80 -10.12
C LEU A 77 8.65 9.56 -8.91
N GLY A 78 9.55 8.92 -8.15
CA GLY A 78 10.09 9.49 -6.91
C GLY A 78 9.08 9.57 -5.75
N LEU A 79 7.90 9.00 -5.94
CA LEU A 79 6.86 8.90 -4.91
C LEU A 79 7.18 7.80 -3.90
N PRO A 80 6.83 7.98 -2.61
CA PRO A 80 6.82 6.88 -1.66
C PRO A 80 5.89 5.75 -2.11
N VAL A 81 6.39 4.50 -2.02
CA VAL A 81 5.63 3.29 -2.36
C VAL A 81 5.61 2.34 -1.18
N LEU A 82 4.43 1.77 -0.87
CA LEU A 82 4.25 0.73 0.13
C LEU A 82 3.52 -0.47 -0.50
N GLY A 83 4.16 -1.65 -0.54
CA GLY A 83 3.57 -2.87 -1.11
C GLY A 83 3.18 -3.89 -0.05
N PHE A 84 2.01 -4.54 -0.19
CA PHE A 84 1.53 -5.61 0.69
C PHE A 84 1.34 -6.92 -0.07
N CYS A 85 1.83 -8.02 0.45
CA CYS A 85 1.65 -9.37 -0.06
C CYS A 85 1.96 -9.46 -1.58
N TYR A 86 0.97 -9.49 -2.47
CA TYR A 86 1.20 -9.42 -3.92
C TYR A 86 1.99 -8.15 -4.31
N GLY A 87 1.66 -6.99 -3.75
CA GLY A 87 2.38 -5.73 -3.96
C GLY A 87 3.86 -5.80 -3.54
N HIS A 88 4.20 -6.60 -2.52
CA HIS A 88 5.57 -6.88 -2.14
C HIS A 88 6.28 -7.73 -3.21
N GLN A 89 5.62 -8.78 -3.68
CA GLN A 89 6.18 -9.71 -4.67
C GLN A 89 6.35 -9.05 -6.04
N ILE A 90 5.34 -8.34 -6.53
CA ILE A 90 5.42 -7.64 -7.83
C ILE A 90 6.50 -6.54 -7.81
N THR A 91 6.67 -5.84 -6.68
CA THR A 91 7.76 -4.88 -6.50
C THR A 91 9.12 -5.58 -6.62
N ALA A 92 9.30 -6.72 -5.97
CA ALA A 92 10.56 -7.47 -6.06
C ALA A 92 10.86 -7.88 -7.50
N VAL A 93 9.92 -8.52 -8.18
CA VAL A 93 10.11 -9.00 -9.56
C VAL A 93 10.35 -7.84 -10.54
N THR A 94 9.56 -6.76 -10.45
CA THR A 94 9.69 -5.61 -11.35
C THR A 94 11.04 -4.91 -11.21
N LEU A 95 11.62 -4.92 -10.02
CA LEU A 95 12.90 -4.24 -9.75
C LEU A 95 14.11 -5.19 -9.81
N GLY A 96 13.94 -6.41 -10.32
CA GLY A 96 15.05 -7.35 -10.60
C GLY A 96 15.35 -8.36 -9.48
N GLY A 97 14.51 -8.42 -8.45
CA GLY A 97 14.54 -9.49 -7.46
C GLY A 97 13.85 -10.77 -7.96
N LYS A 98 13.71 -11.76 -7.07
CA LYS A 98 13.06 -13.03 -7.39
C LYS A 98 12.02 -13.41 -6.35
N VAL A 99 10.97 -14.06 -6.82
CA VAL A 99 9.94 -14.69 -6.01
C VAL A 99 10.04 -16.19 -6.21
N GLY A 100 10.00 -16.95 -5.14
CA GLY A 100 10.05 -18.42 -5.19
C GLY A 100 8.74 -19.00 -4.66
N HIS A 101 8.41 -20.19 -5.13
CA HIS A 101 7.34 -20.99 -4.55
C HIS A 101 7.84 -21.64 -3.27
N SER A 102 7.20 -21.33 -2.14
CA SER A 102 7.51 -22.01 -0.88
C SER A 102 6.78 -23.36 -0.80
N GLU A 103 7.47 -24.40 -0.36
CA GLU A 103 6.85 -25.70 -0.08
C GLU A 103 5.79 -25.58 1.04
N VAL A 104 6.05 -24.68 1.99
CA VAL A 104 5.17 -24.40 3.13
C VAL A 104 4.70 -22.96 3.05
N GLY A 105 3.41 -22.75 2.72
CA GLY A 105 2.79 -21.42 2.76
C GLY A 105 2.52 -20.98 4.21
N GLU A 106 2.46 -19.67 4.43
CA GLU A 106 2.06 -19.10 5.72
C GLU A 106 0.63 -18.55 5.62
N TYR A 107 -0.26 -19.09 6.45
CA TYR A 107 -1.66 -18.69 6.51
C TYR A 107 -2.09 -18.47 7.97
N GLY A 108 -2.52 -17.26 8.29
CA GLY A 108 -2.93 -16.91 9.64
C GLY A 108 -1.89 -16.07 10.39
N ARG A 109 -1.85 -16.24 11.71
CA ARG A 109 -0.91 -15.51 12.57
C ARG A 109 0.50 -16.09 12.47
N ALA A 110 1.47 -15.21 12.24
CA ALA A 110 2.89 -15.51 12.28
C ALA A 110 3.62 -14.47 13.13
N THR A 111 4.76 -14.83 13.67
CA THR A 111 5.64 -13.89 14.37
C THR A 111 6.75 -13.46 13.44
N ILE A 112 6.86 -12.16 13.19
CA ILE A 112 8.04 -11.59 12.51
C ILE A 112 9.05 -11.12 13.52
N THR A 113 10.34 -11.25 13.16
CA THR A 113 11.45 -10.56 13.81
C THR A 113 11.93 -9.46 12.88
N ARG A 114 11.85 -8.20 13.32
CA ARG A 114 12.31 -7.05 12.54
C ARG A 114 13.77 -6.72 12.81
N THR A 115 14.43 -6.08 11.84
CA THR A 115 15.79 -5.56 12.03
C THR A 115 15.78 -4.22 12.77
N ALA A 116 16.86 -3.90 13.47
CA ALA A 116 17.04 -2.60 14.08
C ALA A 116 17.17 -1.51 13.00
N GLY A 117 16.55 -0.36 13.24
CA GLY A 117 16.65 0.81 12.33
C GLY A 117 15.73 0.79 11.13
N ALA A 118 14.98 -0.28 10.90
CA ALA A 118 13.98 -0.35 9.83
C ALA A 118 12.94 0.77 9.96
N LYS A 119 12.80 1.58 8.89
CA LYS A 119 12.01 2.82 8.94
C LYS A 119 10.52 2.56 9.13
N LEU A 120 10.01 1.55 8.44
CA LEU A 120 8.60 1.17 8.50
C LEU A 120 8.20 0.70 9.90
N PHE A 121 9.12 0.03 10.62
CA PHE A 121 8.89 -0.55 11.95
C PHE A 121 9.32 0.37 13.12
N ASN A 122 9.45 1.65 12.87
CA ASN A 122 9.83 2.58 13.95
C ASN A 122 8.82 2.52 15.11
N SER A 123 9.36 2.35 16.32
CA SER A 123 8.58 2.22 17.57
C SER A 123 7.68 0.98 17.68
N THR A 124 7.82 -0.02 16.79
CA THR A 124 7.20 -1.33 17.00
C THR A 124 8.11 -2.25 17.80
N PRO A 125 7.61 -3.30 18.46
CA PRO A 125 8.43 -4.35 19.09
C PRO A 125 9.38 -5.02 18.10
N MET A 126 10.46 -5.63 18.58
CA MET A 126 11.38 -6.42 17.73
C MET A 126 10.68 -7.65 17.16
N GLU A 127 9.91 -8.33 18.00
CA GLU A 127 9.04 -9.43 17.62
C GLU A 127 7.59 -8.96 17.72
N GLN A 128 6.78 -9.31 16.72
CA GLN A 128 5.37 -8.93 16.70
C GLN A 128 4.53 -9.87 15.86
N THR A 129 3.26 -10.02 16.25
CA THR A 129 2.30 -10.85 15.52
C THR A 129 1.80 -10.11 14.28
N VAL A 130 1.82 -10.80 13.15
CA VAL A 130 1.29 -10.32 11.86
C VAL A 130 0.36 -11.36 11.24
N TRP A 131 -0.43 -10.92 10.26
CA TRP A 131 -1.28 -11.81 9.46
C TRP A 131 -0.64 -12.11 8.13
N MET A 132 -0.32 -13.39 7.90
CA MET A 132 0.19 -13.93 6.66
C MET A 132 -0.92 -14.61 5.86
N SER A 133 -0.83 -14.51 4.54
CA SER A 133 -1.70 -15.23 3.60
C SER A 133 -0.99 -15.34 2.25
N HIS A 134 0.02 -16.20 2.18
CA HIS A 134 0.82 -16.38 0.97
C HIS A 134 1.41 -17.79 0.86
N ARG A 135 1.72 -18.17 -0.36
CA ARG A 135 2.48 -19.37 -0.70
C ARG A 135 3.80 -19.00 -1.39
N ASP A 136 3.74 -18.04 -2.29
CA ASP A 136 4.95 -17.50 -2.90
C ASP A 136 5.59 -16.44 -1.98
N ALA A 137 6.91 -16.38 -1.97
CA ALA A 137 7.67 -15.44 -1.16
C ALA A 137 8.87 -14.89 -1.94
N VAL A 138 9.28 -13.66 -1.61
CA VAL A 138 10.52 -13.09 -2.16
C VAL A 138 11.69 -13.93 -1.67
N SER A 139 12.47 -14.48 -2.62
CA SER A 139 13.66 -15.28 -2.36
C SER A 139 14.97 -14.51 -2.55
N GLU A 140 14.93 -13.44 -3.39
CA GLU A 140 16.08 -12.59 -3.65
C GLU A 140 15.58 -11.14 -3.75
N VAL A 141 16.10 -10.26 -2.89
CA VAL A 141 15.73 -8.84 -2.90
C VAL A 141 16.38 -8.11 -4.07
N PRO A 142 15.73 -7.07 -4.64
CA PRO A 142 16.35 -6.25 -5.67
C PRO A 142 17.59 -5.51 -5.17
N GLU A 143 18.44 -5.08 -6.10
CA GLU A 143 19.60 -4.24 -5.78
C GLU A 143 19.16 -2.95 -5.04
N GLY A 144 19.90 -2.58 -3.98
CA GLY A 144 19.62 -1.42 -3.14
C GLY A 144 18.54 -1.65 -2.08
N PHE A 145 17.94 -2.85 -2.03
CA PHE A 145 16.99 -3.20 -0.97
C PHE A 145 17.67 -3.90 0.20
N THR A 146 17.13 -3.67 1.39
CA THR A 146 17.54 -4.34 2.63
C THR A 146 16.36 -5.11 3.20
N VAL A 147 16.58 -6.35 3.65
CA VAL A 147 15.58 -7.12 4.40
C VAL A 147 15.37 -6.49 5.76
N THR A 148 14.14 -6.20 6.12
CA THR A 148 13.79 -5.51 7.36
C THR A 148 12.95 -6.32 8.33
N ALA A 149 12.40 -7.45 7.89
CA ALA A 149 11.77 -8.44 8.76
C ALA A 149 11.81 -9.83 8.13
N SER A 150 11.79 -10.85 8.96
CA SER A 150 11.70 -12.27 8.56
C SER A 150 10.82 -13.06 9.52
N THR A 151 10.34 -14.23 9.08
CA THR A 151 9.84 -15.33 9.92
C THR A 151 10.76 -16.54 9.79
N ASP A 152 10.46 -17.62 10.48
CA ASP A 152 11.21 -18.89 10.34
C ASP A 152 11.04 -19.50 8.93
N VAL A 153 9.96 -19.19 8.22
CA VAL A 153 9.61 -19.74 6.90
C VAL A 153 9.75 -18.73 5.77
N CYS A 154 9.60 -17.42 6.05
CA CYS A 154 9.69 -16.34 5.10
C CYS A 154 10.92 -15.46 5.39
N PRO A 155 12.05 -15.70 4.71
CA PRO A 155 13.30 -14.94 4.94
C PRO A 155 13.16 -13.45 4.62
N VAL A 156 12.25 -13.08 3.72
CA VAL A 156 11.98 -11.69 3.31
C VAL A 156 10.53 -11.36 3.61
N ALA A 157 10.17 -11.27 4.89
CA ALA A 157 8.83 -10.85 5.31
C ALA A 157 8.60 -9.34 5.16
N ALA A 158 9.66 -8.55 5.06
CA ALA A 158 9.63 -7.14 4.67
C ALA A 158 10.98 -6.71 4.11
N MET A 159 10.95 -5.75 3.18
CA MET A 159 12.16 -5.12 2.64
C MET A 159 11.94 -3.62 2.41
N GLU A 160 13.03 -2.86 2.42
CA GLU A 160 12.99 -1.42 2.15
C GLU A 160 14.16 -0.95 1.29
N CYS A 161 13.92 0.03 0.42
CA CYS A 161 14.91 0.88 -0.23
C CYS A 161 14.63 2.33 0.19
N VAL A 162 15.35 2.80 1.21
CA VAL A 162 15.10 4.12 1.82
C VAL A 162 15.35 5.25 0.84
N GLU A 163 16.38 5.13 -0.01
CA GLU A 163 16.75 6.14 -1.00
C GLU A 163 15.64 6.34 -2.04
N ARG A 164 15.04 5.25 -2.51
CA ARG A 164 13.91 5.28 -3.44
C ARG A 164 12.55 5.44 -2.74
N LYS A 165 12.51 5.44 -1.42
CA LYS A 165 11.28 5.50 -0.59
C LYS A 165 10.32 4.34 -0.87
N ILE A 166 10.84 3.15 -1.17
CA ILE A 166 10.06 1.96 -1.44
C ILE A 166 10.15 1.02 -0.23
N PHE A 167 9.00 0.61 0.27
CA PHE A 167 8.83 -0.22 1.45
C PHE A 167 7.82 -1.31 1.14
N THR A 168 8.05 -2.54 1.57
CA THR A 168 7.10 -3.61 1.31
C THR A 168 7.04 -4.63 2.44
N THR A 169 5.89 -5.27 2.60
CA THR A 169 5.66 -6.35 3.56
C THR A 169 4.96 -7.53 2.90
N GLN A 170 5.35 -8.75 3.22
CA GLN A 170 4.67 -9.96 2.79
C GLN A 170 3.34 -10.16 3.53
N PHE A 171 3.24 -9.62 4.73
CA PHE A 171 2.04 -9.66 5.55
C PHE A 171 1.12 -8.46 5.30
N HIS A 172 -0.06 -8.51 5.91
CA HIS A 172 -1.16 -7.54 5.77
C HIS A 172 -1.25 -6.58 6.97
N PRO A 173 -0.67 -5.37 6.92
CA PRO A 173 -0.80 -4.38 8.00
C PRO A 173 -2.22 -3.82 8.16
N GLU A 174 -3.04 -3.89 7.12
CA GLU A 174 -4.39 -3.33 7.10
C GLU A 174 -5.39 -4.10 7.94
N VAL A 175 -5.15 -5.40 8.21
CA VAL A 175 -6.07 -6.24 8.95
C VAL A 175 -5.85 -6.18 10.46
N ASN A 176 -6.92 -6.40 11.24
CA ASN A 176 -6.87 -6.31 12.71
C ASN A 176 -5.96 -7.36 13.38
N HIS A 177 -5.65 -8.46 12.67
CA HIS A 177 -4.81 -9.54 13.19
C HIS A 177 -3.31 -9.18 13.16
N THR A 178 -2.91 -8.13 12.46
CA THR A 178 -1.58 -7.54 12.55
C THR A 178 -1.57 -6.50 13.66
N GLU A 179 -1.01 -6.86 14.83
CA GLU A 179 -1.13 -6.08 16.05
C GLU A 179 -0.62 -4.64 15.93
N GLN A 180 0.50 -4.44 15.21
CA GLN A 180 1.10 -3.13 15.01
C GLN A 180 0.78 -2.52 13.64
N GLY A 181 -0.21 -3.06 12.91
CA GLY A 181 -0.53 -2.66 11.54
C GLY A 181 -0.82 -1.17 11.38
N SER A 182 -1.61 -0.60 12.30
CA SER A 182 -1.91 0.85 12.30
C SER A 182 -0.67 1.70 12.52
N LEU A 183 0.28 1.25 13.34
CA LEU A 183 1.54 1.98 13.58
C LEU A 183 2.47 1.90 12.36
N ILE A 184 2.52 0.75 11.69
CA ILE A 184 3.27 0.55 10.44
C ILE A 184 2.73 1.50 9.35
N LEU A 185 1.42 1.54 9.13
CA LEU A 185 0.77 2.47 8.20
C LEU A 185 1.04 3.93 8.57
N ARG A 186 0.95 4.27 9.87
CA ARG A 186 1.26 5.60 10.37
C ARG A 186 2.71 5.99 10.11
N ASN A 187 3.66 5.08 10.29
CA ASN A 187 5.07 5.33 9.99
C ASN A 187 5.27 5.64 8.52
N PHE A 188 4.64 4.89 7.61
CA PHE A 188 4.67 5.19 6.19
C PHE A 188 4.10 6.58 5.89
N LEU A 189 2.86 6.84 6.28
CA LEU A 189 2.16 8.09 5.94
C LEU A 189 2.84 9.33 6.54
N TYR A 190 3.25 9.27 7.80
CA TYR A 190 3.75 10.47 8.49
C TYR A 190 5.27 10.61 8.48
N ARG A 191 6.01 9.50 8.52
CA ARG A 191 7.48 9.56 8.56
C ARG A 191 8.11 9.50 7.18
N VAL A 192 7.54 8.70 6.26
CA VAL A 192 8.04 8.57 4.89
C VAL A 192 7.38 9.60 3.99
N CYS A 193 6.05 9.60 3.87
CA CYS A 193 5.31 10.50 2.99
C CYS A 193 5.23 11.94 3.49
N LYS A 194 5.49 12.19 4.80
CA LYS A 194 5.36 13.51 5.42
C LYS A 194 3.96 14.11 5.29
N ALA A 195 2.93 13.27 5.31
CA ALA A 195 1.53 13.71 5.25
C ALA A 195 1.22 14.65 6.43
N ALA A 196 0.40 15.68 6.18
CA ALA A 196 0.01 16.63 7.22
C ALA A 196 -1.05 16.10 8.18
N GLY A 197 -1.82 15.08 7.75
CA GLY A 197 -2.93 14.54 8.54
C GLY A 197 -4.10 15.50 8.67
N ASP A 198 -4.32 16.28 7.64
CA ASP A 198 -5.30 17.38 7.59
C ASP A 198 -6.60 17.02 6.86
N TRP A 199 -6.73 15.78 6.39
CA TRP A 199 -7.93 15.30 5.75
C TRP A 199 -8.93 14.74 6.77
N THR A 200 -10.21 15.12 6.65
CA THR A 200 -11.30 14.53 7.43
C THR A 200 -12.48 14.14 6.52
N MET A 201 -13.23 13.12 6.93
CA MET A 201 -14.46 12.72 6.22
C MET A 201 -15.51 13.86 6.24
N ALA A 202 -15.53 14.67 7.27
CA ALA A 202 -16.46 15.82 7.37
C ALA A 202 -16.14 16.86 6.30
N ASP A 203 -14.88 17.26 6.15
CA ASP A 203 -14.44 18.22 5.14
C ASP A 203 -14.62 17.68 3.73
N TYR A 204 -14.28 16.40 3.52
CA TYR A 204 -14.50 15.71 2.24
C TYR A 204 -15.99 15.75 1.85
N ARG A 205 -16.89 15.43 2.78
CA ARG A 205 -18.33 15.48 2.53
C ARG A 205 -18.80 16.87 2.10
N GLN A 206 -18.33 17.92 2.76
CA GLN A 206 -18.68 19.29 2.40
C GLN A 206 -18.17 19.66 0.99
N THR A 207 -16.93 19.28 0.69
CA THR A 207 -16.32 19.50 -0.62
C THR A 207 -17.03 18.73 -1.72
N ALA A 208 -17.37 17.46 -1.49
CA ALA A 208 -18.11 16.63 -2.44
C ALA A 208 -19.52 17.18 -2.70
N ILE A 209 -20.23 17.62 -1.66
CA ILE A 209 -21.56 18.27 -1.82
C ILE A 209 -21.44 19.52 -2.68
N ARG A 210 -20.42 20.36 -2.46
CA ARG A 210 -20.19 21.57 -3.25
C ARG A 210 -19.92 21.23 -4.71
N ALA A 211 -18.99 20.30 -4.97
CA ALA A 211 -18.64 19.87 -6.32
C ALA A 211 -19.84 19.28 -7.09
N ILE A 212 -20.68 18.47 -6.41
CA ILE A 212 -21.90 17.93 -7.01
C ILE A 212 -22.88 19.07 -7.35
N ARG A 213 -23.08 20.00 -6.46
CA ARG A 213 -23.97 21.16 -6.70
C ARG A 213 -23.49 22.00 -7.88
N GLU A 214 -22.20 22.28 -7.96
CA GLU A 214 -21.59 23.00 -9.07
C GLU A 214 -21.77 22.25 -10.40
N LYS A 215 -21.53 20.93 -10.40
CA LYS A 215 -21.67 20.09 -11.58
C LYS A 215 -23.12 19.96 -12.07
N VAL A 216 -24.08 19.86 -11.15
CA VAL A 216 -25.51 19.73 -11.48
C VAL A 216 -26.09 21.09 -11.89
N GLY A 217 -25.63 22.19 -11.26
CA GLY A 217 -26.15 23.55 -11.52
C GLY A 217 -27.68 23.63 -11.38
N SER A 218 -28.35 24.08 -12.43
CA SER A 218 -29.80 24.09 -12.54
C SER A 218 -30.42 22.80 -13.09
N GLY A 219 -29.60 21.77 -13.38
CA GLY A 219 -30.02 20.48 -13.92
C GLY A 219 -30.71 19.59 -12.90
N ARG A 220 -30.94 18.35 -13.31
CA ARG A 220 -31.53 17.31 -12.45
C ARG A 220 -30.53 16.17 -12.25
N ALA A 221 -30.47 15.62 -11.05
CA ALA A 221 -29.72 14.42 -10.74
C ALA A 221 -30.71 13.28 -10.42
N LEU A 222 -30.41 12.09 -10.93
CA LEU A 222 -31.10 10.86 -10.57
C LEU A 222 -30.24 10.07 -9.59
N LEU A 223 -30.81 9.70 -8.46
CA LEU A 223 -30.17 8.80 -7.49
C LEU A 223 -30.96 7.50 -7.44
N ALA A 224 -30.29 6.41 -7.78
CA ALA A 224 -30.81 5.05 -7.58
C ALA A 224 -30.14 4.44 -6.35
N LEU A 225 -30.93 4.00 -5.39
CA LEU A 225 -30.46 3.31 -4.19
C LEU A 225 -30.86 1.83 -4.29
N SER A 226 -29.88 0.95 -4.06
CA SER A 226 -30.17 -0.46 -3.78
C SER A 226 -30.32 -0.61 -2.27
N GLY A 227 -31.40 -1.31 -1.85
CA GLY A 227 -31.66 -1.60 -0.44
C GLY A 227 -30.74 -2.66 0.13
#